data_76577448749c611dd2a734a8c1956922
#
_entry.id   76577448749c611dd2a734a8c1956922
#
_cell.length_a   1.000
_cell.length_b   1.000
_cell.length_c   1.000
_cell.angle_alpha   90.00
_cell.angle_beta   90.00
_cell.angle_gamma   90.00
#
_symmetry.space_group_name_H-M   'P 1'
#
loop_
_entity.id
_entity.type
_entity.pdbx_description
1 polymer ?
#
loop_
_entity_poly.entity_id
_entity_poly.type
_entity_poly.pdbx_seq_one_letter_code
_entity_poly.pdbx_strand_id
1 'polypeptide(L)'
;MIVVKIGGGKGLNLAGLCQDLAALWREGQRLVLVHGGAETTDDLAAALGHPAQYVTSASGHVSRRTDRRTLEIFEMAYCGQINKGLVERLQGLGVNAVGLSGLDGGLLRGPRKDVLRIVANGRQKVLRDDFTGKVEQVNTGLLTLLLDHGYFPVLTPPALSFNHEAINVDGDRAAAAVAVALHADMLVLLTSAPGLLSRFPDEESLLPQLSRGDLNTAIDLSLIHISEPTRPY
;
A
#
# COMPACT_ATOMS: atom_id res chain seq x y z
N MET A 1 -18.85 -3.89 -5.93
CA MET A 1 -17.41 -3.69 -6.21
C MET A 1 -16.59 -3.92 -4.96
N ILE A 2 -15.46 -4.63 -5.06
CA ILE A 2 -14.58 -4.93 -3.93
C ILE A 2 -13.17 -4.38 -4.25
N VAL A 3 -12.59 -3.66 -3.31
CA VAL A 3 -11.16 -3.30 -3.34
C VAL A 3 -10.42 -4.23 -2.38
N VAL A 4 -9.40 -4.92 -2.87
CA VAL A 4 -8.57 -5.82 -2.08
C VAL A 4 -7.17 -5.23 -1.97
N LYS A 5 -6.65 -5.11 -0.76
CA LYS A 5 -5.26 -4.72 -0.53
C LYS A 5 -4.46 -5.88 0.05
N ILE A 6 -3.32 -6.13 -0.52
CA ILE A 6 -2.35 -7.09 0.02
C ILE A 6 -1.10 -6.39 0.54
N GLY A 7 -0.67 -6.77 1.73
CA GLY A 7 0.57 -6.31 2.33
C GLY A 7 1.81 -6.78 1.54
N GLY A 8 2.96 -6.20 1.84
CA GLY A 8 4.24 -6.57 1.22
C GLY A 8 5.12 -7.45 2.10
N GLY A 9 4.57 -8.04 3.17
CA GLY A 9 5.31 -8.89 4.11
C GLY A 9 5.38 -10.36 3.67
N LYS A 10 6.36 -11.10 4.23
CA LYS A 10 6.50 -12.56 4.06
C LYS A 10 5.30 -13.31 4.64
N GLY A 11 5.03 -14.48 4.08
CA GLY A 11 4.03 -15.40 4.60
C GLY A 11 2.65 -15.30 3.97
N LEU A 12 2.39 -14.34 3.08
CA LEU A 12 1.13 -14.28 2.33
C LEU A 12 1.14 -15.33 1.21
N ASN A 13 0.10 -16.16 1.17
CA ASN A 13 -0.09 -17.14 0.09
C ASN A 13 -0.62 -16.44 -1.17
N LEU A 14 0.29 -15.81 -1.93
CA LEU A 14 -0.07 -15.10 -3.17
C LEU A 14 -0.70 -16.00 -4.23
N ALA A 15 -0.34 -17.29 -4.26
CA ALA A 15 -0.94 -18.22 -5.21
C ALA A 15 -2.40 -18.51 -4.90
N GLY A 16 -2.72 -18.80 -3.63
CA GLY A 16 -4.10 -18.98 -3.16
C GLY A 16 -4.92 -17.71 -3.35
N LEU A 17 -4.37 -16.55 -2.97
CA LEU A 17 -5.05 -15.27 -3.19
C LEU A 17 -5.40 -15.03 -4.67
N CYS A 18 -4.46 -15.25 -5.59
CA CYS A 18 -4.75 -15.07 -7.02
C CYS A 18 -5.83 -16.04 -7.51
N GLN A 19 -5.88 -17.27 -6.98
CA GLN A 19 -6.96 -18.23 -7.28
C GLN A 19 -8.31 -17.72 -6.80
N ASP A 20 -8.41 -17.21 -5.57
CA ASP A 20 -9.65 -16.67 -5.01
C ASP A 20 -10.13 -15.43 -5.79
N LEU A 21 -9.21 -14.50 -6.10
CA LEU A 21 -9.52 -13.33 -6.92
C LEU A 21 -10.00 -13.72 -8.33
N ALA A 22 -9.37 -14.73 -8.94
CA ALA A 22 -9.78 -15.24 -10.24
C ALA A 22 -11.16 -15.92 -10.19
N ALA A 23 -11.50 -16.61 -9.10
CA ALA A 23 -12.82 -17.19 -8.91
C ALA A 23 -13.90 -16.11 -8.80
N LEU A 24 -13.70 -15.13 -7.92
CA LEU A 24 -14.61 -13.99 -7.76
C LEU A 24 -14.81 -13.19 -9.06
N TRP A 25 -13.73 -12.99 -9.81
CA TRP A 25 -13.78 -12.31 -11.11
C TRP A 25 -14.65 -13.06 -12.12
N ARG A 26 -14.51 -14.40 -12.21
CA ARG A 26 -15.34 -15.23 -13.09
C ARG A 26 -16.81 -15.24 -12.70
N GLU A 27 -17.13 -15.03 -11.41
CA GLU A 27 -18.49 -14.87 -10.89
C GLU A 27 -19.07 -13.47 -11.20
N GLY A 28 -18.32 -12.61 -11.90
CA GLY A 28 -18.77 -11.28 -12.30
C GLY A 28 -18.57 -10.21 -11.23
N GLN A 29 -17.80 -10.48 -10.16
CA GLN A 29 -17.47 -9.48 -9.18
C GLN A 29 -16.50 -8.44 -9.79
N ARG A 30 -16.82 -7.16 -9.62
CA ARG A 30 -15.91 -6.06 -9.99
C ARG A 30 -14.86 -5.90 -8.89
N LEU A 31 -13.59 -6.09 -9.24
CA LEU A 31 -12.46 -6.13 -8.32
C LEU A 31 -11.37 -5.15 -8.73
N VAL A 32 -10.75 -4.54 -7.73
CA VAL A 32 -9.49 -3.80 -7.87
C VAL A 32 -8.52 -4.34 -6.82
N LEU A 33 -7.33 -4.74 -7.25
CA LEU A 33 -6.27 -5.18 -6.36
C LEU A 33 -5.28 -4.03 -6.14
N VAL A 34 -4.96 -3.74 -4.88
CA VAL A 34 -3.88 -2.82 -4.49
C VAL A 34 -2.83 -3.61 -3.74
N HIS A 35 -1.56 -3.50 -4.11
CA HIS A 35 -0.50 -4.26 -3.43
C HIS A 35 0.59 -3.37 -2.82
N GLY A 36 1.22 -3.90 -1.79
CA GLY A 36 2.44 -3.39 -1.20
C GLY A 36 3.68 -4.14 -1.70
N GLY A 37 4.84 -3.91 -1.07
CA GLY A 37 6.10 -4.54 -1.46
C GLY A 37 7.28 -4.10 -0.59
N ALA A 38 7.02 -3.75 0.66
CA ALA A 38 8.04 -3.17 1.55
C ALA A 38 9.28 -4.07 1.67
N GLU A 39 9.09 -5.36 1.88
CA GLU A 39 10.18 -6.30 2.08
C GLU A 39 11.01 -6.52 0.80
N THR A 40 10.34 -6.75 -0.33
CA THR A 40 11.03 -6.86 -1.63
C THR A 40 11.84 -5.59 -1.93
N THR A 41 11.35 -4.44 -1.52
CA THR A 41 12.09 -3.17 -1.66
C THR A 41 13.34 -3.17 -0.79
N ASP A 42 13.26 -3.64 0.46
CA ASP A 42 14.40 -3.69 1.37
C ASP A 42 15.46 -4.68 0.89
N ASP A 43 15.04 -5.86 0.43
CA ASP A 43 15.93 -6.87 -0.14
C ASP A 43 16.64 -6.34 -1.39
N LEU A 44 15.90 -5.68 -2.30
CA LEU A 44 16.47 -5.09 -3.50
C LEU A 44 17.40 -3.92 -3.17
N ALA A 45 17.04 -3.07 -2.22
CA ALA A 45 17.83 -1.95 -1.77
C ALA A 45 19.19 -2.42 -1.18
N ALA A 46 19.14 -3.47 -0.36
CA ALA A 46 20.35 -4.09 0.18
C ALA A 46 21.24 -4.68 -0.93
N ALA A 47 20.64 -5.40 -1.88
CA ALA A 47 21.37 -5.97 -3.03
C ALA A 47 22.01 -4.91 -3.93
N LEU A 48 21.40 -3.73 -4.05
CA LEU A 48 21.92 -2.59 -4.81
C LEU A 48 22.90 -1.70 -4.01
N GLY A 49 23.27 -2.10 -2.79
CA GLY A 49 24.21 -1.34 -1.95
C GLY A 49 23.63 -0.05 -1.37
N HIS A 50 22.30 0.06 -1.35
CA HIS A 50 21.60 1.21 -0.77
C HIS A 50 20.54 0.73 0.27
N PRO A 51 20.98 0.17 1.40
CA PRO A 51 20.06 -0.43 2.38
C PRO A 51 19.08 0.59 2.93
N ALA A 52 17.86 0.14 3.17
CA ALA A 52 16.78 0.99 3.67
C ALA A 52 17.15 1.66 5.00
N GLN A 53 16.85 2.95 5.11
CA GLN A 53 16.99 3.72 6.34
C GLN A 53 15.61 4.00 6.92
N TYR A 54 15.44 3.71 8.20
CA TYR A 54 14.22 4.02 8.92
C TYR A 54 14.41 5.24 9.82
N VAL A 55 13.41 6.10 9.85
CA VAL A 55 13.43 7.33 10.63
C VAL A 55 12.19 7.41 11.51
N THR A 56 12.35 7.94 12.72
CA THR A 56 11.24 8.17 13.63
C THR A 56 10.77 9.61 13.52
N SER A 57 9.50 9.82 13.22
CA SER A 57 8.90 11.16 13.19
C SER A 57 8.82 11.76 14.59
N ALA A 58 8.55 13.07 14.67
CA ALA A 58 8.34 13.74 15.96
C ALA A 58 7.12 13.20 16.73
N SER A 59 6.17 12.54 16.04
CA SER A 59 5.01 11.86 16.64
C SER A 59 5.29 10.42 17.06
N GLY A 60 6.53 9.93 16.94
CA GLY A 60 6.90 8.56 17.30
C GLY A 60 6.71 7.52 16.20
N HIS A 61 6.19 7.92 15.05
CA HIS A 61 5.94 7.02 13.93
C HIS A 61 7.24 6.69 13.19
N VAL A 62 7.51 5.40 12.98
CA VAL A 62 8.68 4.92 12.25
C VAL A 62 8.30 4.71 10.79
N SER A 63 9.05 5.29 9.86
CA SER A 63 8.84 5.12 8.43
C SER A 63 10.17 4.99 7.68
N ARG A 64 10.14 4.35 6.51
CA ARG A 64 11.29 4.31 5.62
C ARG A 64 11.57 5.72 5.09
N ARG A 65 12.78 6.22 5.31
CA ARG A 65 13.25 7.42 4.63
C ARG A 65 13.28 7.14 3.13
N THR A 66 12.58 7.96 2.38
CA THR A 66 12.47 7.81 0.93
C THR A 66 13.17 8.97 0.25
N ASP A 67 14.50 8.90 0.15
CA ASP A 67 15.26 9.80 -0.74
C ASP A 67 15.07 9.40 -2.21
N ARG A 68 15.61 10.15 -3.15
CA ARG A 68 15.42 9.90 -4.58
C ARG A 68 15.87 8.50 -4.99
N ARG A 69 17.02 8.04 -4.48
CA ARG A 69 17.53 6.71 -4.80
C ARG A 69 16.67 5.60 -4.21
N THR A 70 16.22 5.75 -2.99
CA THR A 70 15.27 4.83 -2.36
C THR A 70 13.96 4.77 -3.15
N LEU A 71 13.45 5.91 -3.65
CA LEU A 71 12.23 5.95 -4.46
C LEU A 71 12.40 5.18 -5.78
N GLU A 72 13.55 5.32 -6.47
CA GLU A 72 13.84 4.58 -7.69
C GLU A 72 13.86 3.06 -7.45
N ILE A 73 14.48 2.62 -6.36
CA ILE A 73 14.51 1.20 -5.98
C ILE A 73 13.10 0.71 -5.61
N PHE A 74 12.35 1.54 -4.91
CA PHE A 74 10.95 1.28 -4.60
C PHE A 74 10.12 1.08 -5.89
N GLU A 75 10.27 1.95 -6.89
CA GLU A 75 9.61 1.80 -8.19
C GLU A 75 9.99 0.50 -8.89
N MET A 76 11.27 0.12 -8.89
CA MET A 76 11.73 -1.16 -9.47
C MET A 76 11.06 -2.36 -8.80
N ALA A 77 11.00 -2.37 -7.47
CA ALA A 77 10.38 -3.47 -6.72
C ALA A 77 8.86 -3.50 -6.92
N TYR A 78 8.20 -2.39 -6.71
CA TYR A 78 6.73 -2.31 -6.73
C TYR A 78 6.17 -2.43 -8.15
N CYS A 79 6.60 -1.58 -9.09
CA CYS A 79 6.03 -1.53 -10.42
C CYS A 79 6.56 -2.64 -11.34
N GLY A 80 7.82 -3.03 -11.13
CA GLY A 80 8.46 -4.09 -11.92
C GLY A 80 8.19 -5.48 -11.35
N GLN A 81 8.88 -5.83 -10.28
CA GLN A 81 8.93 -7.20 -9.79
C GLN A 81 7.59 -7.69 -9.25
N ILE A 82 6.97 -6.95 -8.32
CA ILE A 82 5.75 -7.42 -7.63
C ILE A 82 4.53 -7.27 -8.52
N ASN A 83 4.32 -6.06 -9.07
CA ASN A 83 3.15 -5.79 -9.90
C ASN A 83 3.07 -6.74 -11.09
N LYS A 84 4.15 -6.87 -11.84
CA LYS A 84 4.17 -7.75 -13.03
C LYS A 84 4.09 -9.22 -12.66
N GLY A 85 4.66 -9.63 -11.54
CA GLY A 85 4.51 -11.00 -11.04
C GLY A 85 3.06 -11.34 -10.64
N LEU A 86 2.31 -10.40 -10.08
CA LEU A 86 0.87 -10.58 -9.80
C LEU A 86 0.05 -10.61 -11.10
N VAL A 87 0.34 -9.71 -12.04
CA VAL A 87 -0.32 -9.71 -13.36
C VAL A 87 -0.09 -11.03 -14.08
N GLU A 88 1.15 -11.52 -14.14
CA GLU A 88 1.50 -12.80 -14.75
C GLU A 88 0.67 -13.95 -14.16
N ARG A 89 0.58 -14.04 -12.82
CA ARG A 89 -0.20 -15.09 -12.14
C ARG A 89 -1.68 -15.01 -12.47
N LEU A 90 -2.26 -13.81 -12.45
CA LEU A 90 -3.67 -13.58 -12.77
C LEU A 90 -3.97 -13.89 -14.25
N GLN A 91 -3.08 -13.50 -15.18
CA GLN A 91 -3.18 -13.86 -16.60
C GLN A 91 -3.12 -15.38 -16.78
N GLY A 92 -2.21 -16.07 -16.08
CA GLY A 92 -2.13 -17.54 -16.08
C GLY A 92 -3.39 -18.23 -15.57
N LEU A 93 -4.22 -17.54 -14.79
CA LEU A 93 -5.53 -17.98 -14.31
C LEU A 93 -6.70 -17.53 -15.22
N GLY A 94 -6.42 -16.93 -16.37
CA GLY A 94 -7.42 -16.47 -17.33
C GLY A 94 -8.10 -15.14 -16.95
N VAL A 95 -7.51 -14.39 -16.01
CA VAL A 95 -7.98 -13.04 -15.66
C VAL A 95 -7.22 -12.02 -16.50
N ASN A 96 -7.93 -11.15 -17.21
CA ASN A 96 -7.33 -10.10 -18.04
C ASN A 96 -6.80 -8.95 -17.16
N ALA A 97 -5.74 -9.20 -16.40
CA ALA A 97 -5.18 -8.27 -15.44
C ALA A 97 -4.28 -7.20 -16.10
N VAL A 98 -4.41 -5.96 -15.64
CA VAL A 98 -3.58 -4.81 -16.05
C VAL A 98 -2.90 -4.22 -14.83
N GLY A 99 -1.56 -4.23 -14.82
CA GLY A 99 -0.76 -3.67 -13.76
C GLY A 99 -0.46 -2.19 -13.98
N LEU A 100 -0.79 -1.37 -13.00
CA LEU A 100 -0.64 0.09 -13.00
C LEU A 100 -0.01 0.56 -11.69
N SER A 101 0.78 1.62 -11.77
CA SER A 101 1.18 2.42 -10.62
C SER A 101 0.27 3.64 -10.47
N GLY A 102 0.34 4.31 -9.35
CA GLY A 102 -0.38 5.58 -9.18
C GLY A 102 0.09 6.70 -10.12
N LEU A 103 1.26 6.53 -10.78
CA LEU A 103 1.77 7.47 -11.79
C LEU A 103 1.01 7.37 -13.10
N ASP A 104 0.59 6.15 -13.49
CA ASP A 104 -0.01 5.87 -14.80
C ASP A 104 -1.35 6.60 -14.94
N GLY A 105 -1.43 7.50 -15.90
CA GLY A 105 -2.61 8.35 -16.10
C GLY A 105 -2.95 9.25 -14.90
N GLY A 106 -1.98 9.52 -14.01
CA GLY A 106 -2.21 10.25 -12.77
C GLY A 106 -3.22 9.56 -11.87
N LEU A 107 -3.17 8.22 -11.83
CA LEU A 107 -4.15 7.37 -11.16
C LEU A 107 -4.31 7.71 -9.67
N LEU A 108 -3.19 7.92 -8.98
CA LEU A 108 -3.17 8.38 -7.59
C LEU A 108 -2.39 9.69 -7.51
N ARG A 109 -2.99 10.75 -7.00
CA ARG A 109 -2.34 12.05 -6.87
C ARG A 109 -2.49 12.63 -5.48
N GLY A 110 -1.51 13.45 -5.09
CA GLY A 110 -1.58 14.17 -3.82
C GLY A 110 -0.32 14.97 -3.51
N PRO A 111 -0.25 15.67 -2.38
CA PRO A 111 0.92 16.45 -2.02
C PRO A 111 2.09 15.56 -1.57
N ARG A 112 3.30 15.94 -1.99
CA ARG A 112 4.53 15.52 -1.34
C ARG A 112 4.66 16.23 0.01
N LYS A 113 5.26 15.59 0.99
CA LYS A 113 5.63 16.25 2.24
C LYS A 113 6.89 17.09 2.00
N ASP A 114 6.78 18.39 2.08
CA ASP A 114 7.92 19.31 1.87
C ASP A 114 8.99 19.14 2.93
N VAL A 115 8.58 18.73 4.13
CA VAL A 115 9.43 18.63 5.30
C VAL A 115 9.04 17.42 6.13
N LEU A 116 10.00 16.54 6.39
CA LEU A 116 9.86 15.47 7.36
C LEU A 116 10.63 15.84 8.64
N ARG A 117 9.91 16.00 9.75
CA ARG A 117 10.53 16.23 11.07
C ARG A 117 10.78 14.90 11.73
N ILE A 118 12.04 14.59 11.99
CA ILE A 118 12.48 13.34 12.60
C ILE A 118 13.17 13.60 13.94
N VAL A 119 13.24 12.56 14.77
CA VAL A 119 14.06 12.53 15.98
C VAL A 119 15.29 11.67 15.70
N ALA A 120 16.49 12.25 15.80
CA ALA A 120 17.74 11.56 15.66
C ALA A 120 18.68 11.94 16.81
N ASN A 121 19.18 10.95 17.55
CA ASN A 121 20.03 11.14 18.73
C ASN A 121 19.39 12.11 19.77
N GLY A 122 18.09 11.95 20.03
CA GLY A 122 17.33 12.79 20.97
C GLY A 122 17.10 14.24 20.52
N ARG A 123 17.44 14.59 19.27
CA ARG A 123 17.25 15.93 18.73
C ARG A 123 16.34 15.91 17.51
N GLN A 124 15.50 16.92 17.38
CA GLN A 124 14.70 17.11 16.18
C GLN A 124 15.59 17.57 15.02
N LYS A 125 15.43 16.90 13.88
CA LYS A 125 16.06 17.26 12.61
C LYS A 125 14.97 17.39 11.54
N VAL A 126 15.28 18.16 10.51
CA VAL A 126 14.42 18.40 9.35
C VAL A 126 15.06 17.76 8.12
N LEU A 127 14.33 16.86 7.47
CA LEU A 127 14.67 16.31 6.16
C LEU A 127 13.82 17.02 5.10
N ARG A 128 14.45 17.43 4.00
CA ARG A 128 13.79 18.09 2.86
C ARG A 128 13.86 17.26 1.58
N ASP A 129 14.71 16.24 1.57
CA ASP A 129 14.95 15.32 0.47
C ASP A 129 14.16 14.00 0.62
N ASP A 130 13.01 14.06 1.28
CA ASP A 130 12.13 12.92 1.44
C ASP A 130 10.98 13.01 0.44
N PHE A 131 10.72 11.93 -0.30
CA PHE A 131 9.71 11.81 -1.34
C PHE A 131 8.47 11.05 -0.85
N THR A 132 8.13 11.17 0.43
CA THR A 132 6.86 10.65 0.94
C THR A 132 5.73 11.66 0.73
N GLY A 133 4.52 11.12 0.61
CA GLY A 133 3.32 11.93 0.43
C GLY A 133 2.06 11.22 0.90
N LYS A 134 0.92 11.69 0.42
CA LYS A 134 -0.40 11.09 0.64
C LYS A 134 -1.23 11.14 -0.63
N VAL A 135 -2.22 10.27 -0.73
CA VAL A 135 -3.21 10.28 -1.82
C VAL A 135 -4.36 11.19 -1.43
N GLU A 136 -4.74 12.12 -2.30
CA GLU A 136 -5.92 12.99 -2.16
C GLU A 136 -6.87 12.88 -3.35
N GLN A 137 -6.37 12.44 -4.50
CA GLN A 137 -7.17 12.28 -5.72
C GLN A 137 -6.92 10.92 -6.35
N VAL A 138 -7.99 10.31 -6.86
CA VAL A 138 -7.96 9.04 -7.59
C VAL A 138 -8.61 9.27 -8.95
N ASN A 139 -7.95 8.87 -10.03
CA ASN A 139 -8.52 8.89 -11.37
C ASN A 139 -9.49 7.71 -11.56
N THR A 140 -10.71 7.88 -11.06
CA THR A 140 -11.76 6.86 -11.17
C THR A 140 -12.17 6.61 -12.60
N GLY A 141 -12.03 7.60 -13.49
CA GLY A 141 -12.34 7.45 -14.92
C GLY A 141 -11.51 6.37 -15.58
N LEU A 142 -10.20 6.32 -15.27
CA LEU A 142 -9.31 5.26 -15.77
C LEU A 142 -9.70 3.88 -15.23
N LEU A 143 -9.98 3.78 -13.92
CA LEU A 143 -10.35 2.51 -13.30
C LEU A 143 -11.68 1.99 -13.82
N THR A 144 -12.69 2.86 -13.93
CA THR A 144 -14.01 2.51 -14.47
C THR A 144 -13.89 2.06 -15.91
N LEU A 145 -13.13 2.78 -16.75
CA LEU A 145 -12.87 2.41 -18.15
C LEU A 145 -12.30 0.97 -18.24
N LEU A 146 -11.29 0.65 -17.43
CA LEU A 146 -10.68 -0.68 -17.43
C LEU A 146 -11.69 -1.75 -17.00
N LEU A 147 -12.39 -1.52 -15.91
CA LEU A 147 -13.38 -2.47 -15.37
C LEU A 147 -14.54 -2.70 -16.36
N ASP A 148 -15.03 -1.66 -17.03
CA ASP A 148 -16.13 -1.74 -18.00
C ASP A 148 -15.73 -2.48 -19.28
N HIS A 149 -14.42 -2.50 -19.59
CA HIS A 149 -13.88 -3.24 -20.74
C HIS A 149 -13.28 -4.61 -20.35
N GLY A 150 -13.62 -5.14 -19.18
CA GLY A 150 -13.24 -6.48 -18.76
C GLY A 150 -11.77 -6.64 -18.36
N TYR A 151 -11.11 -5.55 -17.98
CA TYR A 151 -9.76 -5.58 -17.40
C TYR A 151 -9.83 -5.58 -15.88
N PHE A 152 -8.95 -6.35 -15.26
CA PHE A 152 -8.77 -6.41 -13.82
C PHE A 152 -7.60 -5.49 -13.39
N PRO A 153 -7.85 -4.33 -12.75
CA PRO A 153 -6.78 -3.43 -12.36
C PRO A 153 -5.98 -3.96 -11.16
N VAL A 154 -4.65 -4.02 -11.31
CA VAL A 154 -3.70 -4.35 -10.25
C VAL A 154 -2.85 -3.11 -9.98
N LEU A 155 -3.12 -2.44 -8.88
CA LEU A 155 -2.56 -1.13 -8.55
C LEU A 155 -1.43 -1.22 -7.54
N THR A 156 -0.52 -0.29 -7.64
CA THR A 156 0.55 -0.14 -6.66
C THR A 156 0.97 1.33 -6.47
N PRO A 157 1.45 1.76 -5.30
CA PRO A 157 2.31 2.94 -5.20
C PRO A 157 3.52 2.78 -6.14
N PRO A 158 4.18 3.85 -6.57
CA PRO A 158 4.08 5.25 -6.13
C PRO A 158 2.85 5.99 -6.64
N ALA A 159 2.63 7.20 -6.08
CA ALA A 159 1.66 8.16 -6.58
C ALA A 159 2.35 9.35 -7.27
N LEU A 160 1.60 10.18 -7.98
CA LEU A 160 2.07 11.40 -8.62
C LEU A 160 1.82 12.60 -7.69
N SER A 161 2.85 13.38 -7.38
CA SER A 161 2.66 14.62 -6.64
C SER A 161 1.96 15.69 -7.48
N PHE A 162 1.41 16.72 -6.83
CA PHE A 162 0.86 17.88 -7.56
C PHE A 162 1.92 18.66 -8.34
N ASN A 163 3.20 18.47 -7.99
CA ASN A 163 4.36 19.03 -8.71
C ASN A 163 4.94 18.07 -9.76
N HIS A 164 4.20 17.01 -10.11
CA HIS A 164 4.59 16.01 -11.12
C HIS A 164 5.85 15.20 -10.78
N GLU A 165 6.12 14.99 -9.49
CA GLU A 165 7.16 14.10 -9.01
C GLU A 165 6.53 12.79 -8.54
N ALA A 166 7.23 11.67 -8.67
CA ALA A 166 6.84 10.44 -8.00
C ALA A 166 6.98 10.58 -6.49
N ILE A 167 6.02 10.03 -5.73
CA ILE A 167 6.03 10.02 -4.27
C ILE A 167 5.66 8.65 -3.72
N ASN A 168 6.36 8.24 -2.68
CA ASN A 168 5.98 7.06 -1.89
C ASN A 168 4.75 7.40 -1.03
N VAL A 169 3.73 6.58 -1.12
CA VAL A 169 2.51 6.69 -0.32
C VAL A 169 2.20 5.37 0.37
N ASP A 170 1.54 5.45 1.50
CA ASP A 170 1.10 4.27 2.25
C ASP A 170 0.07 3.46 1.44
N GLY A 171 0.30 2.15 1.32
CA GLY A 171 -0.53 1.26 0.49
C GLY A 171 -1.93 1.05 1.05
N ASP A 172 -2.12 1.02 2.38
CA ASP A 172 -3.45 0.86 3.00
C ASP A 172 -4.28 2.12 2.78
N ARG A 173 -3.65 3.30 2.94
CA ARG A 173 -4.29 4.59 2.66
C ARG A 173 -4.60 4.76 1.18
N ALA A 174 -3.72 4.29 0.29
CA ALA A 174 -3.99 4.29 -1.15
C ALA A 174 -5.20 3.41 -1.49
N ALA A 175 -5.27 2.19 -0.93
CA ALA A 175 -6.40 1.29 -1.12
C ALA A 175 -7.71 1.87 -0.56
N ALA A 176 -7.66 2.49 0.62
CA ALA A 176 -8.81 3.17 1.20
C ALA A 176 -9.28 4.35 0.33
N ALA A 177 -8.35 5.16 -0.21
CA ALA A 177 -8.69 6.25 -1.13
C ALA A 177 -9.35 5.73 -2.41
N VAL A 178 -8.84 4.63 -2.98
CA VAL A 178 -9.43 3.95 -4.15
C VAL A 178 -10.84 3.43 -3.83
N ALA A 179 -11.01 2.76 -2.67
CA ALA A 179 -12.30 2.22 -2.26
C ALA A 179 -13.36 3.32 -2.08
N VAL A 180 -12.99 4.42 -1.43
CA VAL A 180 -13.88 5.58 -1.24
C VAL A 180 -14.22 6.23 -2.59
N ALA A 181 -13.23 6.48 -3.44
CA ALA A 181 -13.44 7.15 -4.72
C ALA A 181 -14.30 6.32 -5.69
N LEU A 182 -14.20 4.99 -5.66
CA LEU A 182 -15.00 4.07 -6.47
C LEU A 182 -16.34 3.71 -5.82
N HIS A 183 -16.67 4.23 -4.63
CA HIS A 183 -17.85 3.83 -3.85
C HIS A 183 -17.93 2.30 -3.70
N ALA A 184 -16.80 1.67 -3.35
CA ALA A 184 -16.73 0.23 -3.19
C ALA A 184 -17.61 -0.24 -2.03
N ASP A 185 -18.30 -1.38 -2.23
CA ASP A 185 -19.13 -2.00 -1.19
C ASP A 185 -18.28 -2.58 -0.05
N MET A 186 -17.03 -2.96 -0.38
CA MET A 186 -16.10 -3.60 0.56
C MET A 186 -14.65 -3.22 0.26
N LEU A 187 -13.89 -2.99 1.34
CA LEU A 187 -12.43 -2.95 1.34
C LEU A 187 -11.91 -4.11 2.18
N VAL A 188 -11.13 -4.99 1.56
CA VAL A 188 -10.48 -6.12 2.22
C VAL A 188 -9.00 -5.83 2.36
N LEU A 189 -8.48 -5.82 3.58
CA LEU A 189 -7.06 -5.65 3.88
C LEU A 189 -6.47 -6.99 4.30
N LEU A 190 -5.61 -7.57 3.47
CA LEU A 190 -4.89 -8.81 3.75
C LEU A 190 -3.49 -8.48 4.28
N THR A 191 -3.21 -8.92 5.48
CA THR A 191 -1.99 -8.67 6.21
C THR A 191 -1.49 -9.96 6.86
N SER A 192 -0.24 -10.00 7.30
CA SER A 192 0.32 -11.11 8.08
C SER A 192 -0.17 -11.14 9.53
N ALA A 193 -0.81 -10.08 10.02
CA ALA A 193 -1.44 -10.05 11.34
C ALA A 193 -2.83 -10.72 11.28
N PRO A 194 -3.30 -11.34 12.37
CA PRO A 194 -4.61 -12.01 12.41
C PRO A 194 -5.78 -11.03 12.25
N GLY A 195 -5.55 -9.74 12.38
CA GLY A 195 -6.53 -8.67 12.23
C GLY A 195 -6.18 -7.48 13.11
N LEU A 196 -7.18 -6.73 13.49
CA LEU A 196 -7.06 -5.58 14.35
C LEU A 196 -6.91 -6.03 15.80
N LEU A 197 -5.79 -5.64 16.45
CA LEU A 197 -5.49 -6.00 17.83
C LEU A 197 -5.68 -4.79 18.74
N SER A 198 -6.38 -4.97 19.88
CA SER A 198 -6.50 -3.89 20.88
C SER A 198 -5.20 -3.65 21.65
N ARG A 199 -4.29 -4.64 21.66
CA ARG A 199 -2.98 -4.58 22.30
C ARG A 199 -1.94 -5.30 21.47
N PHE A 200 -1.28 -4.59 20.56
CA PHE A 200 -0.20 -5.19 19.77
C PHE A 200 1.05 -5.47 20.65
N PRO A 201 1.74 -6.63 20.52
CA PRO A 201 1.55 -7.73 19.56
C PRO A 201 0.71 -8.91 20.08
N ASP A 202 -0.13 -8.72 21.06
CA ASP A 202 -0.95 -9.74 21.71
C ASP A 202 -2.09 -10.19 20.77
N GLU A 203 -1.93 -11.36 20.13
CA GLU A 203 -2.91 -11.91 19.19
C GLU A 203 -4.25 -12.28 19.85
N GLU A 204 -4.25 -12.56 21.16
CA GLU A 204 -5.49 -12.82 21.92
C GLU A 204 -6.33 -11.56 22.08
N SER A 205 -5.76 -10.40 21.81
CA SER A 205 -6.46 -9.11 21.84
C SER A 205 -7.17 -8.77 20.52
N LEU A 206 -7.39 -9.74 19.63
CA LEU A 206 -8.07 -9.56 18.35
C LEU A 206 -9.47 -8.97 18.55
N LEU A 207 -9.74 -7.90 17.82
CA LEU A 207 -11.07 -7.28 17.72
C LEU A 207 -11.79 -7.86 16.50
N PRO A 208 -12.74 -8.79 16.68
CA PRO A 208 -13.40 -9.46 15.57
C PRO A 208 -14.34 -8.54 14.80
N GLN A 209 -14.84 -7.50 15.47
CA GLN A 209 -15.75 -6.52 14.88
C GLN A 209 -15.63 -5.19 15.61
N LEU A 210 -15.71 -4.10 14.84
CA LEU A 210 -15.81 -2.75 15.35
C LEU A 210 -17.00 -2.05 14.69
N SER A 211 -17.80 -1.37 15.48
CA SER A 211 -18.80 -0.47 14.95
C SER A 211 -18.15 0.86 14.50
N ARG A 212 -18.84 1.61 13.65
CA ARG A 212 -18.38 2.95 13.25
C ARG A 212 -18.23 3.90 14.45
N GLY A 213 -19.01 3.71 15.52
CA GLY A 213 -18.91 4.48 16.75
C GLY A 213 -17.63 4.17 17.55
N ASP A 214 -17.13 2.94 17.47
CA ASP A 214 -15.96 2.49 18.21
C ASP A 214 -14.63 2.83 17.51
N LEU A 215 -14.68 3.29 16.25
CA LEU A 215 -13.47 3.59 15.46
C LEU A 215 -12.55 4.63 16.12
N ASN A 216 -13.12 5.67 16.73
CA ASN A 216 -12.31 6.69 17.40
C ASN A 216 -11.58 6.11 18.62
N THR A 217 -12.26 5.28 19.41
CA THR A 217 -11.65 4.57 20.55
C THR A 217 -10.58 3.60 20.06
N ALA A 218 -10.81 2.93 18.95
CA ALA A 218 -9.84 2.02 18.34
C ALA A 218 -8.60 2.76 17.80
N ILE A 219 -8.77 3.94 17.25
CA ILE A 219 -7.65 4.81 16.83
C ILE A 219 -6.84 5.28 18.03
N ASP A 220 -7.51 5.68 19.12
CA ASP A 220 -6.86 6.11 20.36
C ASP A 220 -6.11 4.96 21.07
N LEU A 221 -6.57 3.70 20.92
CA LEU A 221 -5.91 2.50 21.40
C LEU A 221 -4.67 2.11 20.59
N SER A 222 -4.18 2.97 19.71
CA SER A 222 -2.93 2.77 18.97
C SER A 222 -2.95 1.66 17.92
N LEU A 223 -4.12 1.38 17.36
CA LEU A 223 -4.29 0.46 16.23
C LEU A 223 -3.55 0.90 14.96
N ILE A 224 -2.99 2.11 14.99
CA ILE A 224 -2.13 2.72 13.97
C ILE A 224 -0.84 1.90 13.73
N HIS A 225 -0.44 1.06 14.68
CA HIS A 225 0.77 0.23 14.56
C HIS A 225 0.59 -1.06 13.75
N ILE A 226 -0.62 -1.39 13.34
CA ILE A 226 -0.92 -2.63 12.58
C ILE A 226 -0.60 -2.48 11.10
N SER A 227 -0.62 -1.26 10.58
CA SER A 227 -0.29 -0.98 9.17
C SER A 227 1.21 -0.79 8.90
N GLU A 228 2.06 -0.92 9.92
CA GLU A 228 3.50 -0.78 9.72
C GLU A 228 4.21 -2.13 9.68
N PRO A 229 4.77 -2.47 8.53
CA PRO A 229 5.70 -3.57 8.46
C PRO A 229 7.00 -3.17 9.14
N THR A 230 7.47 -4.06 9.99
CA THR A 230 8.85 -4.20 10.39
C THR A 230 9.34 -3.37 11.57
N ARG A 231 9.32 -4.00 12.72
CA ARG A 231 10.47 -3.85 13.63
C ARG A 231 11.61 -4.69 13.06
N PRO A 232 12.82 -4.16 12.89
CA PRO A 232 13.98 -5.02 12.75
C PRO A 232 14.14 -5.80 14.06
N TYR A 233 14.28 -7.11 13.96
CA TYR A 233 14.80 -7.96 15.02
C TYR A 233 16.26 -7.66 15.25
#